data_9e3fe63c54d48d0700931a3524cfb353
#
_entry.id   9e3fe63c54d48d0700931a3524cfb353
#
_cell.length_a   1.000
_cell.length_b   1.000
_cell.length_c   1.000
_cell.angle_alpha   90.00
_cell.angle_beta   90.00
_cell.angle_gamma   90.00
#
_symmetry.space_group_name_H-M   'P 1'
#
loop_
_entity.id
_entity.type
_entity.pdbx_description
1 polymer ?
#
loop_
_entity_poly.entity_id
_entity_poly.type
_entity_poly.pdbx_seq_one_letter_code
_entity_poly.pdbx_strand_id
1 'polypeptide(L)'
;MRLRQIALVTHKLRGVEQEICTKLGLEVCYRDPGLSHFGLRHSLYAIGDQILEVVAPKGPGTTAERFLDRRQEEGGYMVLLQTEKIEQHKSRLEEIGIRVVHDGEIKEKDAAIRGIHLHPRDVGGAILSLD
;
A
#
# COMPACT_ATOMS: atom_id res chain seq x y z
N MET A 1 -12.95 8.98 -8.58
CA MET A 1 -12.04 8.38 -7.58
C MET A 1 -12.76 7.24 -6.88
N ARG A 2 -12.11 6.10 -6.67
CA ARG A 2 -12.66 4.96 -5.93
C ARG A 2 -11.60 4.34 -5.02
N LEU A 3 -12.02 3.72 -3.94
CA LEU A 3 -11.14 2.89 -3.13
C LEU A 3 -10.73 1.66 -3.95
N ARG A 4 -9.44 1.41 -4.08
CA ARG A 4 -8.91 0.25 -4.80
C ARG A 4 -8.38 -0.81 -3.85
N GLN A 5 -7.62 -0.37 -2.84
CA GLN A 5 -6.89 -1.29 -1.98
C GLN A 5 -6.66 -0.69 -0.60
N ILE A 6 -6.67 -1.54 0.41
CA ILE A 6 -6.19 -1.25 1.76
C ILE A 6 -5.04 -2.20 2.05
N ALA A 7 -3.90 -1.66 2.49
CA ALA A 7 -2.75 -2.44 2.90
C ALA A 7 -2.53 -2.36 4.42
N LEU A 8 -2.35 -3.51 5.02
CA LEU A 8 -1.90 -3.68 6.39
C LEU A 8 -0.41 -4.01 6.39
N VAL A 9 0.32 -3.65 7.45
CA VAL A 9 1.73 -3.98 7.60
C VAL A 9 1.98 -4.80 8.86
N THR A 10 2.83 -5.81 8.75
CA THR A 10 3.19 -6.73 9.84
C THR A 10 4.62 -7.22 9.69
N HIS A 11 5.27 -7.59 10.79
CA HIS A 11 6.49 -8.40 10.75
C HIS A 11 6.20 -9.89 10.50
N LYS A 12 4.96 -10.35 10.77
CA LYS A 12 4.54 -11.76 10.83
C LYS A 12 3.58 -12.11 9.69
N LEU A 13 3.99 -11.94 8.43
CA LEU A 13 3.12 -12.14 7.26
C LEU A 13 2.32 -13.45 7.33
N ARG A 14 3.00 -14.59 7.54
CA ARG A 14 2.33 -15.91 7.59
C ARG A 14 1.30 -16.03 8.72
N GLY A 15 1.59 -15.44 9.89
CA GLY A 15 0.65 -15.43 11.00
C GLY A 15 -0.63 -14.68 10.69
N VAL A 16 -0.50 -13.48 10.11
CA VAL A 16 -1.66 -12.67 9.69
C VAL A 16 -2.41 -13.32 8.53
N GLU A 17 -1.72 -13.93 7.57
CA GLU A 17 -2.35 -14.73 6.50
C GLU A 17 -3.23 -15.84 7.08
N GLN A 18 -2.69 -16.62 8.02
CA GLN A 18 -3.44 -17.70 8.66
C GLN A 18 -4.68 -17.16 9.39
N GLU A 19 -4.54 -16.05 10.09
CA GLU A 19 -5.68 -15.42 10.77
C GLU A 19 -6.76 -14.95 9.81
N ILE A 20 -6.40 -14.28 8.72
CA ILE A 20 -7.34 -13.80 7.70
C ILE A 20 -8.05 -14.99 7.04
N CYS A 21 -7.30 -16.00 6.61
CA CYS A 21 -7.89 -17.19 5.99
C CYS A 21 -8.84 -17.92 6.95
N THR A 22 -8.43 -18.10 8.20
CA THR A 22 -9.23 -18.86 9.18
C THR A 22 -10.44 -18.09 9.69
N LYS A 23 -10.28 -16.79 9.98
CA LYS A 23 -11.33 -15.98 10.62
C LYS A 23 -12.33 -15.41 9.61
N LEU A 24 -11.87 -15.06 8.41
CA LEU A 24 -12.69 -14.42 7.39
C LEU A 24 -13.03 -15.35 6.21
N GLY A 25 -12.43 -16.53 6.12
CA GLY A 25 -12.60 -17.46 5.01
C GLY A 25 -12.06 -16.91 3.67
N LEU A 26 -11.14 -15.94 3.71
CA LEU A 26 -10.53 -15.39 2.51
C LEU A 26 -9.35 -16.25 2.08
N GLU A 27 -9.12 -16.32 0.77
CA GLU A 27 -7.97 -17.01 0.19
C GLU A 27 -7.00 -16.03 -0.41
N VAL A 28 -5.70 -16.33 -0.32
CA VAL A 28 -4.67 -15.54 -1.00
C VAL A 28 -4.85 -15.70 -2.50
N CYS A 29 -5.24 -14.64 -3.19
CA CYS A 29 -5.49 -14.67 -4.63
C CYS A 29 -4.24 -14.34 -5.46
N TYR A 30 -3.28 -13.62 -4.90
CA TYR A 30 -2.08 -13.23 -5.64
C TYR A 30 -0.90 -12.90 -4.72
N ARG A 31 0.32 -13.14 -5.21
CA ARG A 31 1.59 -12.72 -4.62
C ARG A 31 2.47 -12.19 -5.74
N ASP A 32 2.74 -10.90 -5.74
CA ASP A 32 3.58 -10.28 -6.75
C ASP A 32 5.08 -10.46 -6.41
N PRO A 33 5.85 -11.18 -7.23
CA PRO A 33 7.30 -11.29 -7.04
C PRO A 33 8.01 -9.94 -7.24
N GLY A 34 7.41 -9.00 -8.00
CA GLY A 34 7.96 -7.67 -8.29
C GLY A 34 8.05 -6.78 -7.05
N LEU A 35 7.18 -6.94 -6.05
CA LEU A 35 7.25 -6.18 -4.81
C LEU A 35 8.55 -6.42 -4.02
N SER A 36 9.28 -7.47 -4.37
CA SER A 36 10.61 -7.73 -3.82
C SER A 36 11.62 -6.63 -4.13
N HIS A 37 11.45 -5.87 -5.20
CA HIS A 37 12.28 -4.71 -5.53
C HIS A 37 12.12 -3.57 -4.52
N PHE A 38 10.95 -3.48 -3.87
CA PHE A 38 10.69 -2.53 -2.79
C PHE A 38 11.05 -3.07 -1.40
N GLY A 39 11.69 -4.25 -1.35
CA GLY A 39 12.02 -4.90 -0.07
C GLY A 39 10.81 -5.42 0.69
N LEU A 40 9.73 -5.76 0.00
CA LEU A 40 8.47 -6.23 0.58
C LEU A 40 8.17 -7.67 0.18
N ARG A 41 7.45 -8.35 1.07
CA ARG A 41 6.67 -9.57 0.81
C ARG A 41 5.22 -9.22 1.06
N HIS A 42 4.31 -9.82 0.34
CA HIS A 42 2.89 -9.55 0.54
C HIS A 42 1.98 -10.73 0.18
N SER A 43 0.74 -10.60 0.57
CA SER A 43 -0.38 -11.41 0.13
C SER A 43 -1.58 -10.53 -0.16
N LEU A 44 -2.30 -10.84 -1.23
CA LEU A 44 -3.49 -10.14 -1.68
C LEU A 44 -4.73 -11.02 -1.51
N TYR A 45 -5.81 -10.40 -1.10
CA TYR A 45 -7.14 -11.00 -0.92
C TYR A 45 -8.17 -10.20 -1.70
N ALA A 46 -8.94 -10.86 -2.54
CA ALA A 46 -10.03 -10.22 -3.27
C ALA A 46 -11.24 -10.01 -2.34
N ILE A 47 -11.74 -8.78 -2.30
CA ILE A 47 -12.96 -8.41 -1.58
C ILE A 47 -13.87 -7.66 -2.56
N GLY A 48 -14.74 -8.39 -3.23
CA GLY A 48 -15.49 -7.85 -4.35
C GLY A 48 -14.55 -7.37 -5.46
N ASP A 49 -14.65 -6.11 -5.83
CA ASP A 49 -13.77 -5.44 -6.80
C ASP A 49 -12.60 -4.68 -6.16
N GLN A 50 -12.39 -4.87 -4.86
CA GLN A 50 -11.33 -4.25 -4.08
C GLN A 50 -10.35 -5.29 -3.55
N ILE A 51 -9.25 -4.82 -2.99
CA ILE A 51 -8.18 -5.68 -2.49
C ILE A 51 -7.86 -5.34 -1.05
N LEU A 52 -7.81 -6.34 -0.20
CA LEU A 52 -7.07 -6.29 1.06
C LEU A 52 -5.67 -6.84 0.80
N GLU A 53 -4.66 -6.10 1.21
CA GLU A 53 -3.26 -6.50 1.14
C GLU A 53 -2.68 -6.63 2.54
N VAL A 54 -1.79 -7.58 2.73
CA VAL A 54 -0.91 -7.64 3.90
C VAL A 54 0.52 -7.59 3.40
N VAL A 55 1.30 -6.63 3.88
CA VAL A 55 2.72 -6.48 3.54
C VAL A 55 3.61 -6.74 4.73
N ALA A 56 4.80 -7.25 4.47
CA ALA A 56 5.85 -7.39 5.47
C ALA A 56 7.21 -6.98 4.88
N PRO A 57 8.07 -6.31 5.64
CA PRO A 57 9.43 -6.03 5.19
C PRO A 57 10.20 -7.33 4.95
N LYS A 58 11.05 -7.34 3.93
CA LYS A 58 11.98 -8.46 3.65
C LYS A 58 13.21 -8.45 4.53
N GLY A 59 13.56 -7.28 5.05
CA GLY A 59 14.77 -7.09 5.84
C GLY A 59 14.93 -5.63 6.29
N PRO A 60 16.05 -5.32 6.93
CA PRO A 60 16.30 -4.02 7.51
C PRO A 60 16.42 -2.91 6.45
N GLY A 61 16.06 -1.68 6.85
CA GLY A 61 16.20 -0.48 6.05
C GLY A 61 15.09 -0.24 5.03
N THR A 62 14.05 -1.06 4.99
CA THR A 62 12.90 -0.85 4.11
C THR A 62 11.98 0.25 4.62
N THR A 63 11.16 0.82 3.75
CA THR A 63 10.17 1.85 4.15
C THR A 63 9.12 1.26 5.10
N ALA A 64 8.69 0.03 4.87
CA ALA A 64 7.75 -0.65 5.75
C ALA A 64 8.33 -0.93 7.14
N GLU A 65 9.61 -1.32 7.22
CA GLU A 65 10.26 -1.52 8.51
C GLU A 65 10.37 -0.19 9.28
N ARG A 66 10.86 0.88 8.64
CA ARG A 66 10.90 2.21 9.28
C ARG A 66 9.52 2.71 9.72
N PHE A 67 8.46 2.31 9.02
CA PHE A 67 7.09 2.66 9.40
C PHE A 67 6.68 1.89 10.68
N LEU A 68 6.91 0.58 10.71
CA LEU A 68 6.67 -0.27 11.89
C LEU A 68 7.47 0.21 13.11
N ASP A 69 8.75 0.50 12.94
CA ASP A 69 9.63 0.99 14.01
C ASP A 69 9.16 2.32 14.60
N ARG A 70 8.65 3.23 13.77
CA ARG A 70 8.12 4.51 14.25
C ARG A 70 6.80 4.38 14.98
N ARG A 71 5.95 3.47 14.56
CA ARG A 71 4.63 3.26 15.16
C ARG A 71 4.67 2.33 16.36
N GLN A 72 5.66 1.43 16.42
CA GLN A 72 5.76 0.35 17.40
C GLN A 72 4.54 -0.59 17.40
N GLU A 73 3.73 -0.53 16.35
CA GLU A 73 2.49 -1.31 16.18
C GLU A 73 2.33 -1.75 14.74
N GLU A 74 1.81 -2.95 14.56
CA GLU A 74 1.34 -3.48 13.28
C GLU A 74 -0.07 -2.93 12.96
N GLY A 75 -0.47 -2.87 11.70
CA GLY A 75 -1.81 -2.43 11.33
C GLY A 75 -1.90 -1.68 10.02
N GLY A 76 -2.73 -0.64 9.97
CA GLY A 76 -2.97 0.14 8.77
C GLY A 76 -1.70 0.80 8.23
N TYR A 77 -1.42 0.59 6.94
CA TYR A 77 -0.20 1.05 6.28
C TYR A 77 -0.48 2.01 5.14
N MET A 78 -1.31 1.57 4.19
CA MET A 78 -1.58 2.34 2.98
C MET A 78 -3.04 2.19 2.55
N VAL A 79 -3.58 3.26 2.00
CA VAL A 79 -4.88 3.28 1.31
C VAL A 79 -4.63 3.73 -0.12
N LEU A 80 -5.04 2.92 -1.10
CA LEU A 80 -4.89 3.22 -2.52
C LEU A 80 -6.24 3.65 -3.10
N LEU A 81 -6.24 4.82 -3.69
CA LEU A 81 -7.38 5.40 -4.38
C LEU A 81 -7.08 5.48 -5.87
N GLN A 82 -7.92 4.87 -6.66
CA GLN A 82 -7.81 4.93 -8.11
C GLN A 82 -8.49 6.17 -8.69
N THR A 83 -7.81 6.86 -9.60
CA THR A 83 -8.32 8.05 -10.27
C THR A 83 -7.78 8.18 -11.70
N GLU A 84 -8.59 8.70 -12.60
CA GLU A 84 -8.17 9.06 -13.97
C GLU A 84 -7.56 10.48 -14.06
N LYS A 85 -7.55 11.22 -12.93
CA LYS A 85 -7.18 12.64 -12.88
C LYS A 85 -6.00 12.91 -11.95
N ILE A 86 -4.99 12.04 -11.99
CA ILE A 86 -3.89 12.08 -11.03
C ILE A 86 -3.15 13.41 -11.02
N GLU A 87 -2.85 13.98 -12.19
CA GLU A 87 -2.13 15.26 -12.30
C GLU A 87 -2.96 16.44 -11.76
N GLN A 88 -4.28 16.41 -11.96
CA GLN A 88 -5.17 17.44 -11.39
C GLN A 88 -5.18 17.36 -9.85
N HIS A 89 -5.21 16.14 -9.31
CA HIS A 89 -5.13 15.96 -7.86
C HIS A 89 -3.77 16.38 -7.32
N LYS A 90 -2.68 16.05 -8.02
CA LYS A 90 -1.33 16.45 -7.64
C LYS A 90 -1.20 17.96 -7.54
N SER A 91 -1.60 18.70 -8.58
CA SER A 91 -1.56 20.18 -8.57
C SER A 91 -2.33 20.77 -7.39
N ARG A 92 -3.53 20.25 -7.11
CA ARG A 92 -4.32 20.70 -5.97
C ARG A 92 -3.62 20.40 -4.61
N LEU A 93 -3.01 19.24 -4.47
CA LEU A 93 -2.30 18.86 -3.24
C LEU A 93 -1.08 19.77 -3.00
N GLU A 94 -0.35 20.10 -4.05
CA GLU A 94 0.77 21.03 -4.00
C GLU A 94 0.32 22.44 -3.59
N GLU A 95 -0.79 22.94 -4.16
CA GLU A 95 -1.37 24.25 -3.82
C GLU A 95 -1.74 24.37 -2.33
N ILE A 96 -2.22 23.29 -1.72
CA ILE A 96 -2.62 23.28 -0.30
C ILE A 96 -1.52 22.77 0.63
N GLY A 97 -0.30 22.54 0.12
CA GLY A 97 0.87 22.19 0.92
C GLY A 97 0.94 20.77 1.44
N ILE A 98 0.22 19.83 0.83
CA ILE A 98 0.31 18.40 1.17
C ILE A 98 1.59 17.81 0.55
N ARG A 99 2.38 17.13 1.36
CA ARG A 99 3.66 16.55 0.92
C ARG A 99 3.47 15.29 0.11
N VAL A 100 3.98 15.28 -1.09
CA VAL A 100 4.16 14.08 -1.91
C VAL A 100 5.52 13.45 -1.58
N VAL A 101 5.52 12.22 -1.10
CA VAL A 101 6.74 11.49 -0.69
C VAL A 101 7.21 10.48 -1.71
N HIS A 102 6.37 10.15 -2.66
CA HIS A 102 6.70 9.38 -3.85
C HIS A 102 5.88 9.90 -5.03
N ASP A 103 6.52 10.02 -6.16
CA ASP A 103 5.92 10.38 -7.44
C ASP A 103 6.61 9.55 -8.52
N GLY A 104 5.93 8.60 -9.09
CA GLY A 104 6.57 7.68 -10.02
C GLY A 104 5.61 6.83 -10.83
N GLU A 105 6.20 6.10 -11.74
CA GLU A 105 5.54 5.13 -12.59
C GLU A 105 6.11 3.75 -12.32
N ILE A 106 5.24 2.79 -12.02
CA ILE A 106 5.60 1.37 -11.91
C ILE A 106 5.26 0.72 -13.24
N LYS A 107 6.28 0.17 -13.90
CA LYS A 107 6.09 -0.57 -15.15
C LYS A 107 5.95 -2.05 -14.83
N GLU A 108 4.78 -2.61 -15.09
CA GLU A 108 4.52 -4.05 -15.07
C GLU A 108 4.23 -4.51 -16.49
N LYS A 109 4.97 -5.51 -16.97
CA LYS A 109 4.87 -6.18 -18.28
C LYS A 109 4.18 -5.40 -19.41
N ASP A 110 2.86 -5.24 -19.32
CA ASP A 110 2.01 -4.61 -20.35
C ASP A 110 1.25 -3.38 -19.82
N ALA A 111 1.54 -2.91 -18.60
CA ALA A 111 0.89 -1.77 -17.98
C ALA A 111 1.89 -0.87 -17.26
N ALA A 112 1.67 0.43 -17.35
CA ALA A 112 2.35 1.41 -16.53
C ALA A 112 1.34 1.99 -15.52
N ILE A 113 1.62 1.81 -14.24
CA ILE A 113 0.80 2.38 -13.17
C ILE A 113 1.49 3.64 -12.66
N ARG A 114 0.87 4.76 -12.90
CA ARG A 114 1.28 6.05 -12.35
C ARG A 114 0.76 6.16 -10.92
N GLY A 115 1.62 6.48 -9.96
CA GLY A 115 1.20 6.63 -8.57
C GLY A 115 1.89 7.77 -7.85
N ILE A 116 1.17 8.47 -6.99
CA ILE A 116 1.70 9.44 -6.05
C ILE A 116 1.34 9.04 -4.62
N HIS A 117 2.32 9.07 -3.71
CA HIS A 117 2.09 8.77 -2.30
C HIS A 117 2.20 10.02 -1.46
N LEU A 118 1.20 10.22 -0.59
CA LEU A 118 1.13 11.36 0.30
C LEU A 118 1.71 11.01 1.67
N HIS A 119 2.31 12.02 2.30
CA HIS A 119 2.93 11.82 3.61
C HIS A 119 1.88 11.50 4.69
N PRO A 120 2.05 10.44 5.50
CA PRO A 120 1.05 9.99 6.47
C PRO A 120 0.59 11.06 7.46
N ARG A 121 1.48 11.95 7.88
CA ARG A 121 1.14 13.03 8.83
C ARG A 121 0.17 14.07 8.27
N ASP A 122 0.06 14.16 6.95
CA ASP A 122 -0.79 15.14 6.28
C ASP A 122 -2.17 14.56 5.95
N VAL A 123 -2.33 13.23 6.04
CA VAL A 123 -3.53 12.52 5.55
C VAL A 123 -4.06 11.44 6.51
N GLY A 124 -3.94 11.66 7.81
CA GLY A 124 -4.60 10.81 8.82
C GLY A 124 -3.80 9.60 9.30
N GLY A 125 -2.50 9.52 9.04
CA GLY A 125 -1.60 8.56 9.66
C GLY A 125 -1.26 7.31 8.85
N ALA A 126 -2.00 7.00 7.78
CA ALA A 126 -1.62 6.00 6.79
C ALA A 126 -1.04 6.69 5.54
N ILE A 127 -0.26 5.97 4.74
CA ILE A 127 0.13 6.45 3.42
C ILE A 127 -1.11 6.46 2.53
N LEU A 128 -1.45 7.59 1.94
CA LEU A 128 -2.51 7.66 0.95
C LEU A 128 -1.88 7.67 -0.44
N SER A 129 -2.24 6.72 -1.28
CA SER A 129 -1.82 6.64 -2.68
C SER A 129 -2.95 7.06 -3.61
N LEU A 130 -2.60 7.80 -4.66
CA LEU A 130 -3.45 8.06 -5.82
C LEU A 130 -2.80 7.38 -7.02
N ASP A 131 -3.50 6.43 -7.65
CA ASP A 131 -3.03 5.61 -8.76
C ASP A 131 -3.93 5.75 -9.99
#